data_d66c8cff532effbb051f1fad6c36681f
#
_entry.id   d66c8cff532effbb051f1fad6c36681f
#
_cell.length_a   1.000
_cell.length_b   1.000
_cell.length_c   1.000
_cell.angle_alpha   90.00
_cell.angle_beta   90.00
_cell.angle_gamma   90.00
#
_symmetry.space_group_name_H-M   'P 1'
#
loop_
_entity.id
_entity.type
_entity.pdbx_description
1 polymer ?
#
loop_
_entity_poly.entity_id
_entity_poly.type
_entity_poly.pdbx_seq_one_letter_code
_entity_poly.pdbx_strand_id
1 'polypeptide(L)'
;MTLINLFLALVLAVFELTTPVAAQRFDQVVRTDFFAGFAGDQARLQKGMAACETILAENPKHAEALVWHGAGLLFQAGLSLQAGDTQRGMELFQSGLGQMNAGITLQPDNVAVLIPRGAVLLTATRNMDPAVGRPLLEQAVADYEKVLGIQEAYFDTLGDHPRGELLFGLAEGSARLGRPEKARAYFERLIKDAPTSGQSKRADQWLKTGTLPKIVGTGCIGCHKP
;
A
#
# COMPACT_ATOMS: atom_id res chain seq x y z
N MET A 1 41.69 69.85 -14.86
CA MET A 1 40.87 69.35 -13.76
C MET A 1 39.79 68.42 -14.35
N THR A 2 40.03 67.17 -14.36
CA THR A 2 39.23 66.13 -15.03
C THR A 2 38.39 65.40 -13.98
N LEU A 3 37.06 65.54 -14.04
CA LEU A 3 36.12 64.87 -13.21
C LEU A 3 35.95 63.44 -13.72
N ILE A 4 36.36 62.42 -12.90
CA ILE A 4 36.14 61.00 -13.17
C ILE A 4 34.80 60.67 -12.58
N ASN A 5 33.82 60.37 -13.44
CA ASN A 5 32.53 59.84 -13.04
C ASN A 5 32.68 58.31 -12.75
N LEU A 6 32.54 57.95 -11.50
CA LEU A 6 32.50 56.55 -11.03
C LEU A 6 31.04 56.02 -11.16
N PHE A 7 30.76 55.26 -12.21
CA PHE A 7 29.49 54.51 -12.32
C PHE A 7 29.59 53.25 -11.48
N LEU A 8 28.90 53.23 -10.32
CA LEU A 8 28.73 52.05 -9.50
C LEU A 8 27.55 51.25 -10.04
N ALA A 9 27.81 50.22 -10.83
CA ALA A 9 26.78 49.29 -11.28
C ALA A 9 26.41 48.34 -10.14
N LEU A 10 25.24 48.57 -9.55
CA LEU A 10 24.65 47.70 -8.54
C LEU A 10 24.02 46.47 -9.23
N VAL A 11 24.73 45.36 -9.29
CA VAL A 11 24.18 44.08 -9.76
C VAL A 11 23.32 43.49 -8.65
N LEU A 12 22.01 43.68 -8.73
CA LEU A 12 21.02 42.97 -7.92
C LEU A 12 20.95 41.52 -8.41
N ALA A 13 21.64 40.61 -7.75
CA ALA A 13 21.44 39.16 -7.91
C ALA A 13 20.08 38.80 -7.32
N VAL A 14 19.07 38.64 -8.16
CA VAL A 14 17.80 38.08 -7.79
C VAL A 14 18.03 36.57 -7.54
N PHE A 15 18.23 36.19 -6.28
CA PHE A 15 18.22 34.80 -5.86
C PHE A 15 16.76 34.37 -5.88
N GLU A 16 16.30 33.76 -6.98
CA GLU A 16 15.02 33.06 -7.00
C GLU A 16 15.10 31.91 -5.98
N LEU A 17 14.48 32.12 -4.84
CA LEU A 17 14.20 31.07 -3.88
C LEU A 17 13.18 30.12 -4.53
N THR A 18 13.67 29.20 -5.36
CA THR A 18 12.88 28.04 -5.77
C THR A 18 12.61 27.21 -4.51
N THR A 19 11.44 27.43 -3.89
CA THR A 19 10.94 26.50 -2.89
C THR A 19 10.89 25.14 -3.55
N PRO A 20 11.54 24.10 -2.98
CA PRO A 20 11.42 22.76 -3.54
C PRO A 20 9.94 22.40 -3.52
N VAL A 21 9.34 22.26 -4.69
CA VAL A 21 8.03 21.62 -4.81
C VAL A 21 8.22 20.26 -4.18
N ALA A 22 7.53 20.02 -3.06
CA ALA A 22 7.61 18.72 -2.39
C ALA A 22 7.33 17.66 -3.46
N ALA A 23 8.31 16.80 -3.72
CA ALA A 23 8.18 15.78 -4.75
C ALA A 23 6.91 14.99 -4.47
N GLN A 24 5.99 14.97 -5.44
CA GLN A 24 4.73 14.25 -5.30
C GLN A 24 5.06 12.79 -4.96
N ARG A 25 4.48 12.28 -3.88
CA ARG A 25 4.68 10.89 -3.48
C ARG A 25 4.25 9.96 -4.62
N PHE A 26 5.06 8.98 -4.93
CA PHE A 26 4.80 8.08 -6.05
C PHE A 26 3.45 7.34 -5.94
N ASP A 27 3.07 6.93 -4.72
CA ASP A 27 1.78 6.30 -4.48
C ASP A 27 0.59 7.17 -4.92
N GLN A 28 0.69 8.49 -4.81
CA GLN A 28 -0.37 9.41 -5.25
C GLN A 28 -0.51 9.45 -6.76
N VAL A 29 0.56 9.15 -7.50
CA VAL A 29 0.53 9.10 -8.97
C VAL A 29 -0.21 7.87 -9.47
N VAL A 30 0.03 6.71 -8.87
CA VAL A 30 -0.42 5.41 -9.41
C VAL A 30 -1.64 4.84 -8.69
N ARG A 31 -1.83 5.16 -7.41
CA ARG A 31 -2.81 4.52 -6.51
C ARG A 31 -4.23 4.48 -7.09
N THR A 32 -4.70 5.59 -7.64
CA THR A 32 -6.07 5.67 -8.17
C THR A 32 -6.27 4.73 -9.36
N ASP A 33 -5.25 4.54 -10.21
CA ASP A 33 -5.30 3.64 -11.35
C ASP A 33 -5.27 2.18 -10.89
N PHE A 34 -4.42 1.84 -9.93
CA PHE A 34 -4.38 0.50 -9.35
C PHE A 34 -5.68 0.13 -8.64
N PHE A 35 -6.27 1.03 -7.86
CA PHE A 35 -7.52 0.75 -7.16
C PHE A 35 -8.69 0.54 -8.13
N ALA A 36 -8.81 1.35 -9.18
CA ALA A 36 -9.78 1.11 -10.23
C ALA A 36 -9.54 -0.23 -10.94
N GLY A 37 -8.27 -0.55 -11.22
CA GLY A 37 -7.86 -1.81 -11.81
C GLY A 37 -8.23 -3.02 -10.97
N PHE A 38 -7.95 -2.99 -9.68
CA PHE A 38 -8.32 -4.04 -8.74
C PHE A 38 -9.83 -4.18 -8.54
N ALA A 39 -10.59 -3.11 -8.82
CA ALA A 39 -12.04 -3.14 -8.87
C ALA A 39 -12.61 -3.65 -10.21
N GLY A 40 -11.75 -3.99 -11.18
CA GLY A 40 -12.12 -4.61 -12.46
C GLY A 40 -11.86 -3.75 -13.71
N ASP A 41 -11.42 -2.49 -13.56
CA ASP A 41 -11.05 -1.64 -14.70
C ASP A 41 -9.64 -1.98 -15.20
N GLN A 42 -9.59 -2.92 -16.16
CA GLN A 42 -8.31 -3.39 -16.70
C GLN A 42 -7.51 -2.29 -17.40
N ALA A 43 -8.17 -1.32 -18.03
CA ALA A 43 -7.47 -0.22 -18.71
C ALA A 43 -6.75 0.67 -17.69
N ARG A 44 -7.38 0.93 -16.54
CA ARG A 44 -6.75 1.67 -15.44
C ARG A 44 -5.59 0.89 -14.83
N LEU A 45 -5.73 -0.43 -14.64
CA LEU A 45 -4.62 -1.27 -14.19
C LEU A 45 -3.41 -1.16 -15.11
N GLN A 46 -3.62 -1.30 -16.42
CA GLN A 46 -2.56 -1.18 -17.42
C GLN A 46 -1.89 0.19 -17.36
N LYS A 47 -2.67 1.26 -17.20
CA LYS A 47 -2.13 2.61 -17.05
C LYS A 47 -1.25 2.75 -15.81
N GLY A 48 -1.70 2.22 -14.66
CA GLY A 48 -0.91 2.24 -13.42
C GLY A 48 0.40 1.43 -13.55
N MET A 49 0.33 0.26 -14.19
CA MET A 49 1.51 -0.57 -14.43
C MET A 49 2.50 0.12 -15.37
N ALA A 50 2.04 0.70 -16.49
CA ALA A 50 2.89 1.44 -17.42
C ALA A 50 3.61 2.63 -16.74
N ALA A 51 2.94 3.33 -15.82
CA ALA A 51 3.58 4.37 -15.02
C ALA A 51 4.72 3.83 -14.14
N CYS A 52 4.51 2.64 -13.53
CA CYS A 52 5.59 1.97 -12.79
C CYS A 52 6.74 1.55 -13.71
N GLU A 53 6.44 0.97 -14.87
CA GLU A 53 7.45 0.54 -15.87
C GLU A 53 8.31 1.72 -16.35
N THR A 54 7.70 2.88 -16.59
CA THR A 54 8.42 4.10 -16.97
C THR A 54 9.45 4.49 -15.91
N ILE A 55 9.04 4.51 -14.64
CA ILE A 55 9.95 4.83 -13.53
C ILE A 55 11.03 3.75 -13.35
N LEU A 56 10.66 2.48 -13.49
CA LEU A 56 11.62 1.37 -13.36
C LEU A 56 12.63 1.30 -14.51
N ALA A 57 12.29 1.80 -15.69
CA ALA A 57 13.22 1.94 -16.80
C ALA A 57 14.33 2.97 -16.50
N GLU A 58 14.00 4.05 -15.79
CA GLU A 58 14.96 5.07 -15.38
C GLU A 58 15.69 4.70 -14.09
N ASN A 59 14.97 4.11 -13.13
CA ASN A 59 15.48 3.69 -11.84
C ASN A 59 14.97 2.28 -11.48
N PRO A 60 15.69 1.23 -11.86
CA PRO A 60 15.30 -0.17 -11.58
C PRO A 60 15.20 -0.52 -10.08
N LYS A 61 15.73 0.35 -9.21
CA LYS A 61 15.69 0.22 -7.75
C LYS A 61 14.68 1.15 -7.09
N HIS A 62 13.69 1.67 -7.82
CA HIS A 62 12.64 2.49 -7.23
C HIS A 62 11.67 1.62 -6.41
N ALA A 63 11.83 1.60 -5.09
CA ALA A 63 11.17 0.65 -4.19
C ALA A 63 9.64 0.69 -4.29
N GLU A 64 9.03 1.88 -4.29
CA GLU A 64 7.57 2.01 -4.41
C GLU A 64 7.05 1.51 -5.76
N ALA A 65 7.74 1.82 -6.87
CA ALA A 65 7.34 1.34 -8.19
C ALA A 65 7.43 -0.18 -8.29
N LEU A 66 8.47 -0.81 -7.71
CA LEU A 66 8.57 -2.27 -7.63
C LEU A 66 7.39 -2.89 -6.89
N VAL A 67 6.99 -2.31 -5.75
CA VAL A 67 5.86 -2.85 -4.97
C VAL A 67 4.54 -2.68 -5.70
N TRP A 68 4.26 -1.51 -6.26
CA TRP A 68 3.01 -1.29 -7.00
C TRP A 68 2.92 -2.12 -8.28
N HIS A 69 4.01 -2.21 -9.05
CA HIS A 69 4.04 -3.06 -10.24
C HIS A 69 3.88 -4.54 -9.87
N GLY A 70 4.60 -5.00 -8.84
CA GLY A 70 4.45 -6.35 -8.30
C GLY A 70 3.03 -6.66 -7.84
N ALA A 71 2.34 -5.70 -7.23
CA ALA A 71 0.92 -5.82 -6.86
C ALA A 71 0.01 -6.03 -8.08
N GLY A 72 0.26 -5.28 -9.16
CA GLY A 72 -0.44 -5.48 -10.44
C GLY A 72 -0.22 -6.85 -11.04
N LEU A 73 1.02 -7.34 -11.03
CA LEU A 73 1.36 -8.69 -11.48
C LEU A 73 0.65 -9.77 -10.65
N LEU A 74 0.56 -9.63 -9.33
CA LEU A 74 -0.19 -10.56 -8.48
C LEU A 74 -1.68 -10.56 -8.80
N PHE A 75 -2.25 -9.40 -9.07
CA PHE A 75 -3.65 -9.31 -9.49
C PHE A 75 -3.88 -10.03 -10.83
N GLN A 76 -3.02 -9.79 -11.84
CA GLN A 76 -3.06 -10.48 -13.12
C GLN A 76 -2.84 -11.99 -12.99
N ALA A 77 -1.98 -12.42 -12.06
CA ALA A 77 -1.80 -13.82 -11.72
C ALA A 77 -3.12 -14.47 -11.29
N GLY A 78 -3.86 -13.81 -10.39
CA GLY A 78 -5.18 -14.27 -9.96
C GLY A 78 -6.17 -14.43 -11.12
N LEU A 79 -6.21 -13.47 -12.06
CA LEU A 79 -7.04 -13.55 -13.26
C LEU A 79 -6.65 -14.71 -14.16
N SER A 80 -5.35 -14.92 -14.41
CA SER A 80 -4.83 -16.02 -15.21
C SER A 80 -5.19 -17.39 -14.61
N LEU A 81 -5.03 -17.54 -13.29
CA LEU A 81 -5.40 -18.77 -12.58
C LEU A 81 -6.90 -19.04 -12.65
N GLN A 82 -7.74 -18.01 -12.51
CA GLN A 82 -9.20 -18.12 -12.65
C GLN A 82 -9.62 -18.51 -14.08
N ALA A 83 -8.87 -18.05 -15.08
CA ALA A 83 -9.07 -18.43 -16.48
C ALA A 83 -8.54 -19.82 -16.84
N GLY A 84 -7.89 -20.52 -15.90
CA GLY A 84 -7.30 -21.85 -16.10
C GLY A 84 -5.88 -21.83 -16.70
N ASP A 85 -5.30 -20.64 -16.95
CA ASP A 85 -3.91 -20.50 -17.40
C ASP A 85 -2.95 -20.55 -16.20
N THR A 86 -2.75 -21.77 -15.71
CA THR A 86 -1.94 -22.03 -14.51
C THR A 86 -0.48 -21.63 -14.71
N GLN A 87 0.09 -21.89 -15.89
CA GLN A 87 1.49 -21.56 -16.15
C GLN A 87 1.70 -20.05 -16.07
N ARG A 88 0.92 -19.29 -16.82
CA ARG A 88 0.98 -17.81 -16.83
C ARG A 88 0.70 -17.24 -15.45
N GLY A 89 -0.28 -17.79 -14.75
CA GLY A 89 -0.62 -17.37 -13.40
C GLY A 89 0.54 -17.54 -12.43
N MET A 90 1.24 -18.66 -12.47
CA MET A 90 2.41 -18.92 -11.59
C MET A 90 3.61 -18.04 -11.95
N GLU A 91 3.89 -17.80 -13.23
CA GLU A 91 4.96 -16.89 -13.68
C GLU A 91 4.72 -15.46 -13.15
N LEU A 92 3.51 -14.95 -13.34
CA LEU A 92 3.12 -13.62 -12.84
C LEU A 92 3.18 -13.53 -11.32
N PHE A 93 2.73 -14.57 -10.63
CA PHE A 93 2.77 -14.63 -9.16
C PHE A 93 4.20 -14.55 -8.63
N GLN A 94 5.12 -15.36 -9.17
CA GLN A 94 6.52 -15.37 -8.77
C GLN A 94 7.19 -14.03 -9.07
N SER A 95 6.97 -13.48 -10.27
CA SER A 95 7.51 -12.18 -10.65
C SER A 95 7.01 -11.06 -9.73
N GLY A 96 5.70 -11.03 -9.45
CA GLY A 96 5.09 -10.03 -8.59
C GLY A 96 5.62 -10.09 -7.16
N LEU A 97 5.70 -11.28 -6.55
CA LEU A 97 6.30 -11.47 -5.23
C LEU A 97 7.76 -11.05 -5.20
N GLY A 98 8.53 -11.42 -6.22
CA GLY A 98 9.93 -11.05 -6.34
C GLY A 98 10.12 -9.53 -6.33
N GLN A 99 9.33 -8.80 -7.10
CA GLN A 99 9.40 -7.33 -7.16
C GLN A 99 8.99 -6.68 -5.84
N MET A 100 7.89 -7.13 -5.22
CA MET A 100 7.46 -6.60 -3.91
C MET A 100 8.52 -6.84 -2.83
N ASN A 101 9.13 -8.02 -2.81
CA ASN A 101 10.19 -8.34 -1.86
C ASN A 101 11.46 -7.50 -2.10
N ALA A 102 11.82 -7.27 -3.36
CA ALA A 102 12.92 -6.37 -3.71
C ALA A 102 12.67 -4.94 -3.21
N GLY A 103 11.44 -4.42 -3.39
CA GLY A 103 11.06 -3.10 -2.87
C GLY A 103 11.22 -2.99 -1.35
N ILE A 104 10.78 -4.00 -0.58
CA ILE A 104 10.98 -4.04 0.87
C ILE A 104 12.46 -4.11 1.24
N THR A 105 13.26 -4.91 0.52
CA THR A 105 14.70 -5.00 0.78
C THR A 105 15.40 -3.66 0.58
N LEU A 106 14.98 -2.90 -0.41
CA LEU A 106 15.54 -1.57 -0.69
C LEU A 106 15.15 -0.52 0.35
N GLN A 107 13.92 -0.57 0.87
CA GLN A 107 13.38 0.41 1.81
C GLN A 107 12.55 -0.27 2.90
N PRO A 108 13.19 -0.98 3.83
CA PRO A 108 12.50 -1.84 4.79
C PRO A 108 11.65 -1.08 5.83
N ASP A 109 11.87 0.22 6.02
CA ASP A 109 11.16 1.08 6.98
C ASP A 109 10.22 2.10 6.31
N ASN A 110 10.06 2.01 4.98
CA ASN A 110 9.18 2.92 4.25
C ASN A 110 7.73 2.42 4.27
N VAL A 111 6.85 3.17 4.94
CA VAL A 111 5.41 2.85 5.01
C VAL A 111 4.74 2.83 3.63
N ALA A 112 5.23 3.63 2.67
CA ALA A 112 4.71 3.64 1.28
C ALA A 112 5.06 2.36 0.49
N VAL A 113 5.96 1.54 1.01
CA VAL A 113 6.34 0.22 0.47
C VAL A 113 5.67 -0.91 1.27
N LEU A 114 5.66 -0.80 2.60
CA LEU A 114 5.10 -1.81 3.51
C LEU A 114 3.57 -1.92 3.37
N ILE A 115 2.85 -0.79 3.36
CA ILE A 115 1.37 -0.77 3.30
C ILE A 115 0.83 -1.46 2.03
N PRO A 116 1.28 -1.12 0.81
CA PRO A 116 0.78 -1.78 -0.39
C PRO A 116 1.08 -3.29 -0.41
N ARG A 117 2.29 -3.73 0.00
CA ARG A 117 2.59 -5.16 0.06
C ARG A 117 1.71 -5.88 1.07
N GLY A 118 1.59 -5.36 2.28
CA GLY A 118 0.74 -5.92 3.33
C GLY A 118 -0.72 -6.06 2.87
N ALA A 119 -1.29 -5.00 2.26
CA ALA A 119 -2.67 -4.99 1.77
C ALA A 119 -2.92 -6.04 0.68
N VAL A 120 -2.01 -6.11 -0.29
CA VAL A 120 -2.13 -7.06 -1.41
C VAL A 120 -2.00 -8.50 -0.94
N LEU A 121 -1.01 -8.81 -0.12
CA LEU A 121 -0.82 -10.16 0.42
C LEU A 121 -1.97 -10.58 1.35
N LEU A 122 -2.46 -9.68 2.21
CA LEU A 122 -3.62 -9.94 3.06
C LEU A 122 -4.84 -10.32 2.22
N THR A 123 -5.07 -9.61 1.12
CA THR A 123 -6.21 -9.85 0.23
C THR A 123 -6.02 -11.10 -0.61
N ALA A 124 -4.89 -11.27 -1.26
CA ALA A 124 -4.60 -12.41 -2.12
C ALA A 124 -4.73 -13.76 -1.37
N THR A 125 -4.27 -13.79 -0.12
CA THR A 125 -4.29 -15.02 0.70
C THR A 125 -5.69 -15.46 1.15
N ARG A 126 -6.74 -14.64 0.96
CA ARG A 126 -8.12 -15.02 1.37
C ARG A 126 -8.65 -16.25 0.61
N ASN A 127 -8.22 -16.42 -0.63
CA ASN A 127 -8.69 -17.49 -1.52
C ASN A 127 -7.59 -18.49 -1.87
N MET A 128 -6.44 -18.43 -1.22
CA MET A 128 -5.35 -19.38 -1.40
C MET A 128 -5.52 -20.60 -0.53
N ASP A 129 -4.96 -21.74 -0.96
CA ASP A 129 -4.75 -22.89 -0.09
C ASP A 129 -3.99 -22.43 1.18
N PRO A 130 -4.45 -22.80 2.38
CA PRO A 130 -3.81 -22.37 3.63
C PRO A 130 -2.32 -22.71 3.71
N ALA A 131 -1.88 -23.82 3.13
CA ALA A 131 -0.47 -24.22 3.15
C ALA A 131 0.40 -23.25 2.33
N VAL A 132 -0.13 -22.72 1.24
CA VAL A 132 0.55 -21.73 0.38
C VAL A 132 0.36 -20.31 0.92
N GLY A 133 -0.85 -19.99 1.35
CA GLY A 133 -1.23 -18.63 1.77
C GLY A 133 -0.69 -18.23 3.14
N ARG A 134 -0.50 -19.18 4.07
CA ARG A 134 -0.07 -18.88 5.45
C ARG A 134 1.25 -18.11 5.54
N PRO A 135 2.34 -18.50 4.86
CA PRO A 135 3.59 -17.72 4.91
C PRO A 135 3.43 -16.29 4.38
N LEU A 136 2.61 -16.10 3.34
CA LEU A 136 2.34 -14.77 2.77
C LEU A 136 1.47 -13.93 3.70
N LEU A 137 0.51 -14.54 4.38
CA LEU A 137 -0.29 -13.88 5.39
C LEU A 137 0.54 -13.45 6.60
N GLU A 138 1.51 -14.27 7.01
CA GLU A 138 2.47 -13.91 8.05
C GLU A 138 3.33 -12.71 7.65
N GLN A 139 3.78 -12.65 6.38
CA GLN A 139 4.48 -11.46 5.86
C GLN A 139 3.58 -10.22 5.86
N ALA A 140 2.33 -10.34 5.43
CA ALA A 140 1.38 -9.22 5.44
C ALA A 140 1.16 -8.64 6.84
N VAL A 141 1.00 -9.52 7.83
CA VAL A 141 0.83 -9.11 9.23
C VAL A 141 2.10 -8.46 9.76
N ALA A 142 3.28 -9.02 9.44
CA ALA A 142 4.57 -8.45 9.86
C ALA A 142 4.80 -7.06 9.27
N ASP A 143 4.44 -6.83 8.00
CA ASP A 143 4.49 -5.50 7.38
C ASP A 143 3.60 -4.51 8.13
N TYR A 144 2.38 -4.89 8.44
CA TYR A 144 1.44 -4.03 9.14
C TYR A 144 1.83 -3.77 10.60
N GLU A 145 2.40 -4.75 11.30
CA GLU A 145 2.96 -4.56 12.64
C GLU A 145 4.12 -3.56 12.62
N LYS A 146 4.96 -3.64 11.59
CA LYS A 146 6.05 -2.69 11.39
C LYS A 146 5.52 -1.28 11.10
N VAL A 147 4.51 -1.16 10.21
CA VAL A 147 3.84 0.12 9.94
C VAL A 147 3.25 0.72 11.22
N LEU A 148 2.55 -0.09 12.02
CA LEU A 148 1.99 0.36 13.30
C LEU A 148 3.08 0.88 14.22
N GLY A 149 4.19 0.13 14.36
CA GLY A 149 5.34 0.56 15.18
C GLY A 149 5.97 1.88 14.72
N ILE A 150 6.10 2.08 13.40
CA ILE A 150 6.61 3.34 12.83
C ILE A 150 5.65 4.51 13.08
N GLN A 151 4.33 4.25 12.98
CA GLN A 151 3.31 5.29 13.09
C GLN A 151 2.85 5.55 14.53
N GLU A 152 3.21 4.73 15.50
CA GLU A 152 2.70 4.81 16.88
C GLU A 152 2.88 6.19 17.50
N ALA A 153 4.02 6.85 17.26
CA ALA A 153 4.34 8.17 17.83
C ALA A 153 3.41 9.30 17.34
N TYR A 154 2.78 9.12 16.17
CA TYR A 154 1.87 10.11 15.58
C TYR A 154 0.55 9.49 15.12
N PHE A 155 0.21 8.30 15.64
CA PHE A 155 -0.96 7.53 15.24
C PHE A 155 -2.26 8.31 15.40
N ASP A 156 -2.39 9.07 16.49
CA ASP A 156 -3.58 9.90 16.80
C ASP A 156 -3.74 11.08 15.83
N THR A 157 -2.69 11.47 15.11
CA THR A 157 -2.77 12.52 14.08
C THR A 157 -3.27 12.02 12.74
N LEU A 158 -3.28 10.70 12.54
CA LEU A 158 -3.84 10.07 11.35
C LEU A 158 -5.37 10.13 11.40
N GLY A 159 -6.01 10.29 10.24
CA GLY A 159 -7.47 10.20 10.15
C GLY A 159 -7.99 8.80 10.48
N ASP A 160 -9.28 8.69 10.79
CA ASP A 160 -9.94 7.42 11.12
C ASP A 160 -9.81 6.36 10.01
N HIS A 161 -9.81 6.78 8.75
CA HIS A 161 -9.69 5.85 7.64
C HIS A 161 -8.36 5.09 7.64
N PRO A 162 -7.16 5.72 7.58
CA PRO A 162 -5.91 4.99 7.60
C PRO A 162 -5.69 4.20 8.90
N ARG A 163 -6.09 4.73 10.05
CA ARG A 163 -6.04 4.00 11.33
C ARG A 163 -6.90 2.74 11.28
N GLY A 164 -8.12 2.87 10.80
CA GLY A 164 -9.06 1.76 10.69
C GLY A 164 -8.60 0.68 9.71
N GLU A 165 -8.04 1.04 8.56
CA GLU A 165 -7.51 0.08 7.59
C GLU A 165 -6.33 -0.71 8.18
N LEU A 166 -5.38 -0.03 8.82
CA LEU A 166 -4.22 -0.68 9.42
C LEU A 166 -4.63 -1.64 10.55
N LEU A 167 -5.45 -1.16 11.50
CA LEU A 167 -5.89 -1.97 12.63
C LEU A 167 -6.78 -3.14 12.21
N PHE A 168 -7.64 -2.93 11.19
CA PHE A 168 -8.46 -4.01 10.65
C PHE A 168 -7.62 -5.07 9.95
N GLY A 169 -6.62 -4.67 9.16
CA GLY A 169 -5.71 -5.61 8.50
C GLY A 169 -4.94 -6.46 9.50
N LEU A 170 -4.44 -5.86 10.59
CA LEU A 170 -3.78 -6.56 11.69
C LEU A 170 -4.72 -7.54 12.40
N ALA A 171 -5.95 -7.11 12.68
CA ALA A 171 -6.95 -7.93 13.34
C ALA A 171 -7.38 -9.12 12.47
N GLU A 172 -7.74 -8.86 11.20
CA GLU A 172 -8.13 -9.90 10.23
C GLU A 172 -7.00 -10.92 10.03
N GLY A 173 -5.78 -10.44 9.79
CA GLY A 173 -4.61 -11.28 9.60
C GLY A 173 -4.33 -12.15 10.83
N SER A 174 -4.40 -11.56 12.04
CA SER A 174 -4.22 -12.29 13.30
C SER A 174 -5.30 -13.36 13.50
N ALA A 175 -6.56 -13.05 13.23
CA ALA A 175 -7.67 -14.02 13.32
C ALA A 175 -7.46 -15.20 12.37
N ARG A 176 -7.09 -14.94 11.11
CA ARG A 176 -6.83 -15.98 10.10
C ARG A 176 -5.58 -16.81 10.41
N LEU A 177 -4.61 -16.27 11.12
CA LEU A 177 -3.43 -16.99 11.62
C LEU A 177 -3.72 -17.82 12.87
N GLY A 178 -4.96 -17.81 13.39
CA GLY A 178 -5.32 -18.53 14.62
C GLY A 178 -4.78 -17.86 15.89
N ARG A 179 -4.70 -16.53 15.90
CA ARG A 179 -4.24 -15.70 17.03
C ARG A 179 -5.41 -14.85 17.56
N PRO A 180 -6.47 -15.45 18.12
CA PRO A 180 -7.72 -14.76 18.44
C PRO A 180 -7.56 -13.64 19.47
N GLU A 181 -6.68 -13.80 20.45
CA GLU A 181 -6.43 -12.77 21.48
C GLU A 181 -5.82 -11.51 20.85
N LYS A 182 -4.86 -11.68 19.93
CA LYS A 182 -4.24 -10.58 19.20
C LYS A 182 -5.24 -9.91 18.27
N ALA A 183 -6.08 -10.70 17.59
CA ALA A 183 -7.15 -10.16 16.74
C ALA A 183 -8.13 -9.31 17.55
N ARG A 184 -8.55 -9.80 18.73
CA ARG A 184 -9.43 -9.08 19.64
C ARG A 184 -8.85 -7.74 20.05
N ALA A 185 -7.60 -7.70 20.50
CA ALA A 185 -6.93 -6.48 20.90
C ALA A 185 -6.90 -5.42 19.79
N TYR A 186 -6.63 -5.85 18.54
CA TYR A 186 -6.64 -4.92 17.40
C TYR A 186 -8.06 -4.46 17.02
N PHE A 187 -9.08 -5.32 17.09
CA PHE A 187 -10.47 -4.91 16.85
C PHE A 187 -10.98 -3.93 17.91
N GLU A 188 -10.69 -4.17 19.18
CA GLU A 188 -11.04 -3.26 20.29
C GLU A 188 -10.35 -1.90 20.11
N ARG A 189 -9.06 -1.92 19.78
CA ARG A 189 -8.31 -0.71 19.46
C ARG A 189 -8.91 0.04 18.25
N LEU A 190 -9.32 -0.67 17.20
CA LEU A 190 -9.95 -0.06 16.03
C LEU A 190 -11.22 0.71 16.41
N ILE A 191 -12.11 0.10 17.21
CA ILE A 191 -13.35 0.75 17.63
C ILE A 191 -13.06 1.98 18.49
N LYS A 192 -12.03 1.92 19.33
CA LYS A 192 -11.62 3.03 20.20
C LYS A 192 -10.99 4.17 19.40
N ASP A 193 -9.98 3.86 18.57
CA ASP A 193 -9.09 4.84 17.97
C ASP A 193 -9.58 5.33 16.60
N ALA A 194 -10.46 4.57 15.91
CA ALA A 194 -11.00 4.90 14.58
C ALA A 194 -12.51 4.59 14.46
N PRO A 195 -13.36 5.14 15.35
CA PRO A 195 -14.77 4.76 15.45
C PRO A 195 -15.58 5.06 14.18
N THR A 196 -15.20 6.06 13.41
CA THR A 196 -15.89 6.45 12.16
C THR A 196 -15.32 5.76 10.92
N SER A 197 -14.32 4.89 11.09
CA SER A 197 -13.78 4.07 9.99
C SER A 197 -14.85 3.17 9.40
N GLY A 198 -14.80 2.96 8.07
CA GLY A 198 -15.64 1.98 7.38
C GLY A 198 -15.48 0.54 7.90
N GLN A 199 -14.41 0.25 8.64
CA GLN A 199 -14.13 -1.07 9.21
C GLN A 199 -14.76 -1.28 10.60
N SER A 200 -15.23 -0.23 11.29
CA SER A 200 -15.70 -0.32 12.68
C SER A 200 -16.88 -1.28 12.86
N LYS A 201 -17.83 -1.29 11.91
CA LYS A 201 -18.97 -2.23 11.96
C LYS A 201 -18.52 -3.69 11.83
N ARG A 202 -17.50 -3.96 11.02
CA ARG A 202 -16.94 -5.32 10.83
C ARG A 202 -16.16 -5.76 12.05
N ALA A 203 -15.44 -4.85 12.69
CA ALA A 203 -14.74 -5.09 13.96
C ALA A 203 -15.74 -5.43 15.07
N ASP A 204 -16.81 -4.65 15.23
CA ASP A 204 -17.88 -4.90 16.21
C ASP A 204 -18.56 -6.27 15.98
N GLN A 205 -18.84 -6.62 14.72
CA GLN A 205 -19.38 -7.93 14.38
C GLN A 205 -18.45 -9.05 14.82
N TRP A 206 -17.15 -8.96 14.54
CA TRP A 206 -16.20 -9.98 14.94
C TRP A 206 -16.11 -10.08 16.47
N LEU A 207 -16.07 -8.96 17.19
CA LEU A 207 -16.03 -8.97 18.65
C LEU A 207 -17.24 -9.65 19.28
N LYS A 208 -18.40 -9.60 18.63
CA LYS A 208 -19.64 -10.25 19.09
C LYS A 208 -19.72 -11.73 18.72
N THR A 209 -19.19 -12.12 17.56
CA THR A 209 -19.44 -13.45 16.98
C THR A 209 -18.19 -14.32 16.89
N GLY A 210 -16.98 -13.75 17.01
CA GLY A 210 -15.71 -14.43 16.74
C GLY A 210 -15.50 -14.77 15.25
N THR A 211 -16.37 -14.27 14.36
CA THR A 211 -16.37 -14.64 12.95
C THR A 211 -16.21 -13.40 12.07
N LEU A 212 -15.28 -13.45 11.11
CA LEU A 212 -15.16 -12.39 10.10
C LEU A 212 -16.35 -12.45 9.13
N PRO A 213 -17.00 -11.31 8.86
CA PRO A 213 -18.02 -11.26 7.83
C PRO A 213 -17.41 -11.64 6.48
N LYS A 214 -18.15 -12.44 5.69
CA LYS A 214 -17.72 -12.74 4.32
C LYS A 214 -17.55 -11.44 3.54
N ILE A 215 -16.37 -11.27 2.93
CA ILE A 215 -16.09 -10.17 2.03
C ILE A 215 -16.61 -10.60 0.66
N VAL A 216 -17.68 -9.94 0.21
CA VAL A 216 -18.22 -10.14 -1.14
C VAL A 216 -17.55 -9.11 -2.06
N GLY A 217 -16.91 -9.60 -3.12
CA GLY A 217 -16.17 -8.77 -4.08
C GLY A 217 -14.70 -8.55 -3.68
N THR A 218 -14.04 -7.62 -4.34
CA THR A 218 -12.64 -7.23 -4.11
C THR A 218 -12.41 -6.50 -2.79
N GLY A 219 -13.33 -6.61 -1.85
CA GLY A 219 -13.44 -5.94 -0.56
C GLY A 219 -12.15 -5.32 -0.03
N CYS A 220 -12.13 -4.00 -0.02
CA CYS A 220 -11.09 -3.14 0.56
C CYS A 220 -9.66 -3.37 0.07
N ILE A 221 -9.44 -3.29 -1.23
CA ILE A 221 -8.21 -2.71 -1.75
C ILE A 221 -8.52 -1.22 -1.95
N GLY A 222 -8.40 -0.46 -0.85
CA GLY A 222 -8.61 0.97 -0.85
C GLY A 222 -10.07 1.42 -0.99
N CYS A 223 -10.72 1.74 0.13
CA CYS A 223 -11.96 2.52 0.18
C CYS A 223 -11.67 3.98 -0.23
N HIS A 224 -11.26 4.20 -1.45
CA HIS A 224 -11.30 5.53 -2.04
C HIS A 224 -12.35 5.52 -3.14
N LYS A 225 -13.58 5.94 -2.78
CA LYS A 225 -14.49 6.47 -3.80
C LYS A 225 -13.81 7.71 -4.38
N PRO A 226 -13.83 7.89 -5.71
CA PRO A 226 -13.38 9.11 -6.35
C PRO A 226 -14.13 10.32 -5.84
#